data_571c746c30c03d2846d0f3d87e131a87
#
_entry.id   571c746c30c03d2846d0f3d87e131a87
#
_cell.length_a   1.000
_cell.length_b   1.000
_cell.length_c   1.000
_cell.angle_alpha   90.00
_cell.angle_beta   90.00
_cell.angle_gamma   90.00
#
_symmetry.space_group_name_H-M   'P 1'
#
loop_
_entity.id
_entity.type
_entity.pdbx_description
1 polymer ?
#
loop_
_entity_poly.entity_id
_entity_poly.type
_entity_poly.pdbx_seq_one_letter_code
_entity_poly.pdbx_strand_id
1 'polypeptide(L)'
;MRSLSVCLGVLCVTTLTTVVNAFLAAPGKHAIKLCAPLNLVPHACPTDSPESLQDMVTRALEGLEKKKRISLLGSTGSIGTQTLDICRERPGQFECVAMAAGGNLDLLAQQIAEFKPKLVSIRDSNQIDTLRNKLRSLGVADSAMPMLAHGDDGIVAVATHGDCDIVVTGIVGCAGLLPTVAAIKAGKDIALANKETLIAGGPVVVPLLRKHNVKMLPADSEHSAIFQCLQGFPPGALRRVILTASGGAFRDWPIEKLSEVRVADALKHPNWAMGAKITVDSATMMNKGLEVIEAHYLFGAAYDDIDIVVHPQSIVHSAVEAQDTSVIAQLGWPDMRLPLLYAVSWPARVPMPWKPLDLAAIGTLTFKAPDHAKYPCIPLAYAAGNYILSS
;
A
#
# COMPACT_ATOMS: atom_id res chain seq x y z
N MET A 1 9.65 5.15 -33.94
CA MET A 1 10.03 3.81 -33.41
C MET A 1 11.10 3.88 -32.31
N ARG A 2 12.11 4.74 -32.36
CA ARG A 2 13.12 4.86 -31.27
C ARG A 2 12.63 5.63 -30.00
N SER A 3 11.60 6.45 -30.09
CA SER A 3 11.20 7.33 -28.96
C SER A 3 10.32 6.68 -27.89
N LEU A 4 9.47 5.71 -28.25
CA LEU A 4 8.60 5.03 -27.27
C LEU A 4 9.34 3.94 -26.47
N SER A 5 10.22 3.18 -27.13
CA SER A 5 11.13 2.26 -26.42
C SER A 5 12.04 3.01 -25.44
N VAL A 6 12.42 4.25 -25.79
CA VAL A 6 13.20 5.13 -24.91
C VAL A 6 12.36 5.67 -23.75
N CYS A 7 11.08 6.01 -23.93
CA CYS A 7 10.25 6.48 -22.82
C CYS A 7 9.85 5.37 -21.83
N LEU A 8 9.50 4.18 -22.30
CA LEU A 8 9.25 3.04 -21.41
C LEU A 8 10.54 2.54 -20.72
N GLY A 9 11.64 2.48 -21.46
CA GLY A 9 12.95 2.17 -20.91
C GLY A 9 13.49 3.24 -19.96
N VAL A 10 13.25 4.50 -20.22
CA VAL A 10 13.71 5.62 -19.37
C VAL A 10 12.89 5.73 -18.08
N LEU A 11 11.57 5.47 -18.08
CA LEU A 11 10.81 5.43 -16.83
C LEU A 11 11.21 4.22 -15.95
N CYS A 12 11.48 3.07 -16.56
CA CYS A 12 11.95 1.89 -15.85
C CYS A 12 13.40 2.04 -15.36
N VAL A 13 14.28 2.59 -16.23
CA VAL A 13 15.71 2.79 -15.91
C VAL A 13 15.93 3.98 -14.98
N THR A 14 15.15 5.06 -15.06
CA THR A 14 15.33 6.19 -14.12
C THR A 14 14.88 5.84 -12.71
N THR A 15 13.83 5.02 -12.54
CA THR A 15 13.45 4.53 -11.21
C THR A 15 14.52 3.56 -10.66
N LEU A 16 15.04 2.67 -11.51
CA LEU A 16 16.11 1.75 -11.12
C LEU A 16 17.45 2.46 -10.91
N THR A 17 17.81 3.43 -11.79
CA THR A 17 19.09 4.17 -11.68
C THR A 17 19.08 5.11 -10.47
N THR A 18 17.94 5.66 -10.08
CA THR A 18 17.82 6.47 -8.86
C THR A 18 17.96 5.58 -7.61
N VAL A 19 17.43 4.36 -7.64
CA VAL A 19 17.62 3.36 -6.57
C VAL A 19 19.09 2.93 -6.48
N VAL A 20 19.74 2.63 -7.62
CA VAL A 20 21.15 2.19 -7.66
C VAL A 20 22.09 3.33 -7.24
N ASN A 21 21.87 4.56 -7.68
CA ASN A 21 22.74 5.70 -7.31
C ASN A 21 22.58 6.13 -5.84
N ALA A 22 21.41 5.94 -5.22
CA ALA A 22 21.23 6.16 -3.79
C ALA A 22 22.00 5.13 -2.93
N PHE A 23 22.25 3.92 -3.47
CA PHE A 23 23.00 2.85 -2.78
C PHE A 23 24.51 2.95 -2.96
N LEU A 24 25.01 3.51 -4.07
CA LEU A 24 26.45 3.63 -4.33
C LEU A 24 27.14 4.73 -3.50
N ALA A 25 26.39 5.55 -2.77
CA ALA A 25 26.91 6.66 -1.98
C ALA A 25 27.19 6.31 -0.49
N ALA A 26 26.98 5.07 -0.04
CA ALA A 26 27.21 4.69 1.35
C ALA A 26 28.51 3.87 1.52
N PRO A 27 29.53 4.35 2.25
CA PRO A 27 30.71 3.55 2.53
C PRO A 27 30.49 2.68 3.79
N GLY A 28 30.58 1.36 3.65
CA GLY A 28 30.65 0.47 4.81
C GLY A 28 30.28 -0.98 4.50
N LYS A 29 31.28 -1.84 4.34
CA LYS A 29 31.11 -3.29 4.26
C LYS A 29 30.70 -3.85 5.62
N HIS A 30 29.42 -4.11 5.81
CA HIS A 30 28.95 -5.04 6.84
C HIS A 30 27.96 -6.00 6.19
N ALA A 31 28.34 -7.28 6.15
CA ALA A 31 27.45 -8.36 5.80
C ALA A 31 26.25 -8.36 6.76
N ILE A 32 25.10 -7.94 6.28
CA ILE A 32 23.87 -7.93 7.06
C ILE A 32 23.41 -9.40 7.13
N LYS A 33 23.58 -10.02 8.29
CA LYS A 33 22.86 -11.25 8.61
C LYS A 33 21.38 -10.99 8.41
N LEU A 34 20.77 -11.65 7.45
CA LEU A 34 19.32 -11.58 7.19
C LEU A 34 18.58 -11.80 8.49
N CYS A 35 17.83 -10.80 8.86
CA CYS A 35 17.08 -10.75 10.10
C CYS A 35 15.85 -11.65 10.00
N ALA A 36 15.48 -12.24 11.12
CA ALA A 36 14.20 -12.88 11.32
C ALA A 36 13.04 -11.99 10.82
N PRO A 37 11.94 -12.58 10.31
CA PRO A 37 10.81 -11.83 9.81
C PRO A 37 10.32 -10.81 10.85
N LEU A 38 9.80 -9.70 10.36
CA LEU A 38 9.07 -8.75 11.20
C LEU A 38 8.05 -9.54 12.03
N ASN A 39 8.07 -9.38 13.38
CA ASN A 39 7.06 -9.97 14.26
C ASN A 39 5.69 -9.31 13.99
N LEU A 40 5.15 -9.56 12.80
CA LEU A 40 3.81 -9.11 12.37
C LEU A 40 2.72 -10.09 12.81
N VAL A 41 3.11 -11.24 13.36
CA VAL A 41 2.17 -12.25 13.83
C VAL A 41 2.03 -12.14 15.34
N PRO A 42 0.84 -11.91 15.88
CA PRO A 42 0.63 -11.97 17.33
C PRO A 42 0.90 -13.40 17.80
N HIS A 43 1.95 -13.57 18.59
CA HIS A 43 2.13 -14.79 19.35
C HIS A 43 1.08 -14.82 20.46
N ALA A 44 0.08 -15.63 20.32
CA ALA A 44 -0.56 -16.39 21.40
C ALA A 44 -1.76 -17.17 20.84
N CYS A 45 -1.58 -18.45 20.71
CA CYS A 45 -2.73 -19.34 20.97
C CYS A 45 -2.84 -19.40 22.51
N PRO A 46 -3.91 -18.89 23.13
CA PRO A 46 -4.10 -19.05 24.57
C PRO A 46 -4.40 -20.54 24.84
N THR A 47 -3.65 -21.12 25.75
CA THR A 47 -3.78 -22.53 26.14
C THR A 47 -4.91 -22.80 27.15
N ASP A 48 -5.81 -21.86 27.43
CA ASP A 48 -6.87 -22.00 28.41
C ASP A 48 -8.23 -21.79 27.76
N SER A 49 -9.02 -22.86 27.70
CA SER A 49 -10.41 -23.02 27.26
C SER A 49 -10.79 -22.39 25.93
N PRO A 50 -11.58 -23.02 25.07
CA PRO A 50 -12.01 -22.43 23.81
C PRO A 50 -12.85 -21.17 24.10
N GLU A 51 -12.26 -20.01 23.86
CA GLU A 51 -12.97 -18.72 23.87
C GLU A 51 -14.18 -18.85 22.94
N SER A 52 -15.37 -18.48 23.38
CA SER A 52 -16.55 -18.56 22.54
C SER A 52 -16.42 -17.59 21.38
N LEU A 53 -17.05 -17.90 20.24
CA LEU A 53 -17.11 -16.98 19.09
C LEU A 53 -17.63 -15.59 19.51
N GLN A 54 -18.51 -15.56 20.51
CA GLN A 54 -19.06 -14.36 21.11
C GLN A 54 -18.00 -13.53 21.85
N ASP A 55 -17.10 -14.20 22.60
CA ASP A 55 -16.03 -13.53 23.33
C ASP A 55 -14.97 -12.99 22.38
N MET A 56 -14.66 -13.73 21.30
CA MET A 56 -13.78 -13.25 20.23
C MET A 56 -14.33 -12.01 19.51
N VAL A 57 -15.65 -11.99 19.22
CA VAL A 57 -16.33 -10.84 18.62
C VAL A 57 -16.36 -9.68 19.61
N THR A 58 -16.66 -9.93 20.89
CA THR A 58 -16.68 -8.90 21.94
C THR A 58 -15.30 -8.27 22.11
N ARG A 59 -14.24 -9.07 22.20
CA ARG A 59 -12.85 -8.58 22.29
C ARG A 59 -12.42 -7.81 21.03
N ALA A 60 -12.83 -8.25 19.84
CA ALA A 60 -12.61 -7.52 18.62
C ALA A 60 -13.33 -6.17 18.60
N LEU A 61 -14.50 -6.08 19.23
CA LEU A 61 -15.26 -4.84 19.38
C LEU A 61 -14.68 -3.95 20.49
N GLU A 62 -14.23 -4.51 21.61
CA GLU A 62 -13.56 -3.78 22.70
C GLU A 62 -12.26 -3.11 22.22
N GLY A 63 -11.51 -3.74 21.31
CA GLY A 63 -10.35 -3.12 20.65
C GLY A 63 -10.68 -1.89 19.80
N LEU A 64 -11.98 -1.64 19.55
CA LEU A 64 -12.51 -0.48 18.83
C LEU A 64 -13.11 0.61 19.73
N GLU A 65 -13.04 0.46 21.05
CA GLU A 65 -13.60 1.48 21.99
C GLU A 65 -12.90 2.83 21.87
N LYS A 66 -11.65 2.85 21.44
CA LYS A 66 -10.91 4.08 21.18
C LYS A 66 -10.90 4.42 19.70
N LYS A 67 -11.45 5.59 19.37
CA LYS A 67 -11.43 6.13 18.01
C LYS A 67 -10.01 6.20 17.46
N LYS A 68 -9.75 5.56 16.30
CA LYS A 68 -8.45 5.56 15.63
C LYS A 68 -8.26 6.86 14.88
N ARG A 69 -7.18 7.57 15.17
CA ARG A 69 -6.83 8.87 14.58
C ARG A 69 -5.82 8.68 13.46
N ILE A 70 -6.18 9.14 12.28
CA ILE A 70 -5.45 8.91 11.03
C ILE A 70 -4.79 10.20 10.56
N SER A 71 -3.50 10.15 10.25
CA SER A 71 -2.83 11.11 9.37
C SER A 71 -2.80 10.55 7.95
N LEU A 72 -3.24 11.35 6.98
CA LEU A 72 -3.44 10.90 5.60
C LEU A 72 -2.51 11.63 4.64
N LEU A 73 -1.55 10.92 4.06
CA LEU A 73 -0.64 11.45 3.05
C LEU A 73 -1.22 11.16 1.66
N GLY A 74 -1.56 12.22 0.92
CA GLY A 74 -2.17 12.09 -0.42
C GLY A 74 -3.70 12.00 -0.39
N SER A 75 -4.38 12.85 0.39
CA SER A 75 -5.83 12.81 0.64
C SER A 75 -6.70 12.90 -0.62
N THR A 76 -6.25 13.62 -1.65
CA THR A 76 -6.98 13.82 -2.90
C THR A 76 -6.72 12.75 -3.96
N GLY A 77 -5.84 11.78 -3.68
CA GLY A 77 -5.59 10.62 -4.53
C GLY A 77 -6.61 9.49 -4.30
N SER A 78 -6.53 8.43 -5.10
CA SER A 78 -7.44 7.28 -5.01
C SER A 78 -7.41 6.60 -3.63
N ILE A 79 -6.24 6.42 -3.04
CA ILE A 79 -6.09 5.86 -1.68
C ILE A 79 -6.67 6.82 -0.64
N GLY A 80 -6.38 8.12 -0.80
CA GLY A 80 -6.83 9.14 0.14
C GLY A 80 -8.35 9.26 0.19
N THR A 81 -9.00 9.34 -0.95
CA THR A 81 -10.47 9.44 -1.02
C THR A 81 -11.15 8.21 -0.42
N GLN A 82 -10.65 7.01 -0.71
CA GLN A 82 -11.18 5.77 -0.15
C GLN A 82 -10.92 5.62 1.36
N THR A 83 -9.81 6.16 1.87
CA THR A 83 -9.57 6.26 3.33
C THR A 83 -10.58 7.20 3.98
N LEU A 84 -10.89 8.32 3.34
CA LEU A 84 -11.89 9.26 3.86
C LEU A 84 -13.31 8.69 3.77
N ASP A 85 -13.63 7.83 2.79
CA ASP A 85 -14.90 7.10 2.75
C ASP A 85 -15.06 6.21 4.00
N ILE A 86 -14.00 5.51 4.42
CA ILE A 86 -14.01 4.71 5.66
C ILE A 86 -14.29 5.61 6.88
N CYS A 87 -13.65 6.77 6.97
CA CYS A 87 -13.89 7.72 8.06
C CYS A 87 -15.34 8.25 8.05
N ARG A 88 -15.91 8.49 6.85
CA ARG A 88 -17.27 8.97 6.67
C ARG A 88 -18.29 7.91 7.07
N GLU A 89 -18.08 6.66 6.72
CA GLU A 89 -18.99 5.55 7.04
C GLU A 89 -18.90 5.12 8.50
N ARG A 90 -17.77 5.37 9.17
CA ARG A 90 -17.53 4.99 10.57
C ARG A 90 -16.95 6.14 11.41
N PRO A 91 -17.65 7.28 11.53
CA PRO A 91 -17.11 8.48 12.19
C PRO A 91 -16.91 8.30 13.71
N GLY A 92 -17.55 7.30 14.31
CA GLY A 92 -17.31 6.92 15.71
C GLY A 92 -16.01 6.15 15.94
N GLN A 93 -15.48 5.50 14.89
CA GLN A 93 -14.32 4.61 14.98
C GLN A 93 -13.06 5.20 14.33
N PHE A 94 -13.21 6.05 13.32
CA PHE A 94 -12.08 6.64 12.59
C PHE A 94 -12.21 8.16 12.49
N GLU A 95 -11.08 8.84 12.57
CA GLU A 95 -10.99 10.30 12.44
C GLU A 95 -9.72 10.67 11.66
N CYS A 96 -9.87 11.50 10.63
CA CYS A 96 -8.75 12.09 9.94
C CYS A 96 -8.31 13.38 10.67
N VAL A 97 -7.22 13.31 11.43
CA VAL A 97 -6.71 14.43 12.24
C VAL A 97 -5.75 15.34 11.49
N ALA A 98 -5.06 14.82 10.49
CA ALA A 98 -4.16 15.59 9.64
C ALA A 98 -4.16 15.02 8.22
N MET A 99 -3.99 15.89 7.20
CA MET A 99 -3.95 15.45 5.81
C MET A 99 -2.97 16.26 4.97
N ALA A 100 -2.39 15.61 3.96
CA ALA A 100 -1.54 16.26 2.98
C ALA A 100 -2.05 15.99 1.56
N ALA A 101 -1.96 16.98 0.68
CA ALA A 101 -2.32 16.87 -0.73
C ALA A 101 -1.34 17.63 -1.63
N GLY A 102 -1.25 17.21 -2.90
CA GLY A 102 -0.37 17.84 -3.89
C GLY A 102 -0.93 19.15 -4.44
N GLY A 103 -1.90 19.07 -5.37
CA GLY A 103 -2.34 20.22 -6.16
C GLY A 103 -3.84 20.33 -6.41
N ASN A 104 -4.65 19.35 -6.02
CA ASN A 104 -6.12 19.42 -6.17
C ASN A 104 -6.74 20.15 -4.99
N LEU A 105 -6.65 21.49 -5.02
CA LEU A 105 -7.15 22.35 -3.93
C LEU A 105 -8.67 22.34 -3.79
N ASP A 106 -9.42 22.12 -4.87
CA ASP A 106 -10.88 22.10 -4.82
C ASP A 106 -11.39 20.91 -4.01
N LEU A 107 -10.89 19.73 -4.32
CA LEU A 107 -11.23 18.53 -3.58
C LEU A 107 -10.68 18.60 -2.13
N LEU A 108 -9.45 19.10 -1.96
CA LEU A 108 -8.86 19.29 -0.63
C LEU A 108 -9.71 20.21 0.25
N ALA A 109 -10.19 21.33 -0.29
CA ALA A 109 -11.04 22.26 0.48
C ALA A 109 -12.36 21.60 0.92
N GLN A 110 -12.98 20.79 0.06
CA GLN A 110 -14.16 19.98 0.42
C GLN A 110 -13.85 18.99 1.54
N GLN A 111 -12.74 18.26 1.42
CA GLN A 111 -12.29 17.32 2.45
C GLN A 111 -12.03 18.00 3.79
N ILE A 112 -11.40 19.18 3.78
CA ILE A 112 -11.18 19.97 5.01
C ILE A 112 -12.50 20.41 5.65
N ALA A 113 -13.44 20.91 4.87
CA ALA A 113 -14.74 21.34 5.35
C ALA A 113 -15.54 20.21 5.99
N GLU A 114 -15.44 19.00 5.42
CA GLU A 114 -16.14 17.80 5.89
C GLU A 114 -15.46 17.18 7.13
N PHE A 115 -14.16 16.87 7.04
CA PHE A 115 -13.46 16.08 8.06
C PHE A 115 -12.80 16.90 9.16
N LYS A 116 -12.67 18.22 8.98
CA LYS A 116 -12.15 19.19 9.95
C LYS A 116 -10.81 18.79 10.58
N PRO A 117 -9.79 18.46 9.77
CA PRO A 117 -8.48 18.11 10.29
C PRO A 117 -7.85 19.29 11.04
N LYS A 118 -6.94 18.99 11.98
CA LYS A 118 -6.21 20.02 12.74
C LYS A 118 -5.05 20.61 11.96
N LEU A 119 -4.42 19.81 11.08
CA LEU A 119 -3.28 20.19 10.28
C LEU A 119 -3.47 19.75 8.83
N VAL A 120 -3.17 20.63 7.90
CA VAL A 120 -3.20 20.36 6.45
C VAL A 120 -1.92 20.83 5.83
N SER A 121 -1.31 19.99 4.98
CA SER A 121 -0.15 20.37 4.18
C SER A 121 -0.45 20.32 2.69
N ILE A 122 0.04 21.31 1.96
CA ILE A 122 0.04 21.36 0.49
C ILE A 122 1.46 21.43 -0.05
N ARG A 123 1.63 21.11 -1.33
CA ARG A 123 2.98 21.11 -1.92
C ARG A 123 3.58 22.51 -2.04
N ASP A 124 2.81 23.48 -2.55
CA ASP A 124 3.28 24.80 -2.95
C ASP A 124 2.79 25.87 -1.97
N SER A 125 3.73 26.58 -1.34
CA SER A 125 3.44 27.68 -0.42
C SER A 125 2.61 28.80 -1.05
N ASN A 126 2.78 29.06 -2.35
CA ASN A 126 2.03 30.10 -3.08
C ASN A 126 0.53 29.81 -3.18
N GLN A 127 0.12 28.58 -2.90
CA GLN A 127 -1.27 28.15 -2.96
C GLN A 127 -2.00 28.22 -1.60
N ILE A 128 -1.32 28.58 -0.51
CA ILE A 128 -1.92 28.64 0.84
C ILE A 128 -3.09 29.63 0.90
N ASP A 129 -2.91 30.84 0.36
CA ASP A 129 -3.97 31.85 0.37
C ASP A 129 -5.13 31.46 -0.55
N THR A 130 -4.84 30.81 -1.66
CA THR A 130 -5.87 30.23 -2.53
C THR A 130 -6.70 29.19 -1.79
N LEU A 131 -6.06 28.28 -1.06
CA LEU A 131 -6.76 27.27 -0.25
C LEU A 131 -7.60 27.93 0.87
N ARG A 132 -7.03 28.93 1.55
CA ARG A 132 -7.76 29.67 2.60
C ARG A 132 -9.01 30.36 2.05
N ASN A 133 -8.91 30.99 0.88
CA ASN A 133 -10.07 31.63 0.25
C ASN A 133 -11.13 30.61 -0.19
N LYS A 134 -10.73 29.43 -0.69
CA LYS A 134 -11.66 28.34 -0.99
C LYS A 134 -12.38 27.83 0.25
N LEU A 135 -11.68 27.68 1.37
CA LEU A 135 -12.29 27.29 2.65
C LEU A 135 -13.33 28.32 3.13
N ARG A 136 -13.01 29.61 3.04
CA ARG A 136 -13.97 30.67 3.37
C ARG A 136 -15.20 30.64 2.46
N SER A 137 -15.01 30.38 1.16
CA SER A 137 -16.15 30.26 0.23
C SER A 137 -17.04 29.04 0.52
N LEU A 138 -16.51 28.01 1.17
CA LEU A 138 -17.26 26.85 1.66
C LEU A 138 -17.87 27.07 3.06
N GLY A 139 -17.76 28.27 3.62
CA GLY A 139 -18.33 28.61 4.92
C GLY A 139 -17.50 28.18 6.12
N VAL A 140 -16.22 27.79 5.93
CA VAL A 140 -15.33 27.49 7.04
C VAL A 140 -14.93 28.80 7.73
N ALA A 141 -15.33 28.95 9.00
CA ALA A 141 -15.01 30.14 9.80
C ALA A 141 -13.49 30.21 10.08
N ASP A 142 -12.92 31.40 10.20
CA ASP A 142 -11.50 31.58 10.50
C ASP A 142 -11.06 30.89 11.80
N SER A 143 -11.93 30.77 12.79
CA SER A 143 -11.71 30.04 14.05
C SER A 143 -11.67 28.53 13.88
N ALA A 144 -12.20 28.00 12.77
CA ALA A 144 -12.23 26.58 12.43
C ALA A 144 -11.20 26.21 11.34
N MET A 145 -10.36 27.15 10.91
CA MET A 145 -9.31 26.90 9.93
C MET A 145 -8.25 25.96 10.52
N PRO A 146 -7.86 24.90 9.79
CA PRO A 146 -6.74 24.07 10.20
C PRO A 146 -5.43 24.86 10.18
N MET A 147 -4.42 24.38 10.89
CA MET A 147 -3.06 24.84 10.66
C MET A 147 -2.67 24.47 9.22
N LEU A 148 -2.17 25.44 8.43
CA LEU A 148 -1.73 25.23 7.06
C LEU A 148 -0.20 25.17 7.00
N ALA A 149 0.33 24.09 6.46
CA ALA A 149 1.74 23.85 6.23
C ALA A 149 1.99 23.58 4.75
N HIS A 150 3.24 23.52 4.32
CA HIS A 150 3.60 23.26 2.93
C HIS A 150 4.96 22.58 2.79
N GLY A 151 5.23 22.03 1.58
CA GLY A 151 6.51 21.44 1.24
C GLY A 151 6.84 20.18 2.06
N ASP A 152 8.13 19.85 2.09
CA ASP A 152 8.62 18.65 2.76
C ASP A 152 8.46 18.71 4.29
N ASP A 153 8.69 19.85 4.90
CA ASP A 153 8.45 20.04 6.34
C ASP A 153 6.97 19.90 6.69
N GLY A 154 6.10 20.40 5.82
CA GLY A 154 4.65 20.30 6.01
C GLY A 154 4.15 18.86 5.94
N ILE A 155 4.62 18.05 4.98
CA ILE A 155 4.22 16.66 4.89
C ILE A 155 4.78 15.82 6.05
N VAL A 156 6.00 16.13 6.51
CA VAL A 156 6.59 15.52 7.72
C VAL A 156 5.77 15.88 8.96
N ALA A 157 5.34 17.15 9.10
CA ALA A 157 4.48 17.57 10.20
C ALA A 157 3.14 16.81 10.23
N VAL A 158 2.51 16.57 9.06
CA VAL A 158 1.32 15.73 8.94
C VAL A 158 1.61 14.29 9.37
N ALA A 159 2.70 13.70 8.88
CA ALA A 159 3.08 12.33 9.19
C ALA A 159 3.41 12.10 10.67
N THR A 160 3.90 13.14 11.35
CA THR A 160 4.32 13.08 12.77
C THR A 160 3.32 13.76 13.73
N HIS A 161 2.10 14.08 13.26
CA HIS A 161 1.10 14.79 14.06
C HIS A 161 0.88 14.14 15.42
N GLY A 162 0.90 14.94 16.50
CA GLY A 162 0.86 14.44 17.87
C GLY A 162 -0.33 13.53 18.18
N ASP A 163 -1.50 13.89 17.69
CA ASP A 163 -2.73 13.13 17.90
C ASP A 163 -2.90 11.91 16.98
N CYS A 164 -2.00 11.67 16.02
CA CYS A 164 -2.09 10.57 15.08
C CYS A 164 -1.73 9.24 15.75
N ASP A 165 -2.52 8.20 15.51
CA ASP A 165 -2.23 6.82 15.90
C ASP A 165 -1.62 6.02 14.72
N ILE A 166 -2.07 6.28 13.49
CA ILE A 166 -1.63 5.59 12.27
C ILE A 166 -1.54 6.54 11.08
N VAL A 167 -0.50 6.39 10.28
CA VAL A 167 -0.29 7.16 9.04
C VAL A 167 -0.63 6.32 7.83
N VAL A 168 -1.59 6.77 7.02
CA VAL A 168 -1.90 6.17 5.71
C VAL A 168 -1.05 6.83 4.64
N THR A 169 -0.20 6.06 3.96
CA THR A 169 0.75 6.55 2.96
C THR A 169 0.20 6.42 1.54
N GLY A 170 -0.75 7.29 1.16
CA GLY A 170 -1.36 7.33 -0.18
C GLY A 170 -0.60 8.19 -1.19
N ILE A 171 0.67 8.44 -0.96
CA ILE A 171 1.54 9.27 -1.81
C ILE A 171 2.17 8.41 -2.91
N VAL A 172 2.45 8.98 -4.08
CA VAL A 172 3.02 8.26 -5.23
C VAL A 172 4.53 8.41 -5.28
N GLY A 173 5.24 7.31 -5.57
CA GLY A 173 6.69 7.30 -5.78
C GLY A 173 7.50 7.47 -4.49
N CYS A 174 8.80 7.75 -4.63
CA CYS A 174 9.74 7.84 -3.50
C CYS A 174 9.49 9.04 -2.57
N ALA A 175 8.60 9.97 -2.93
CA ALA A 175 8.23 11.10 -2.05
C ALA A 175 7.59 10.65 -0.72
N GLY A 176 7.07 9.41 -0.66
CA GLY A 176 6.55 8.80 0.57
C GLY A 176 7.61 8.36 1.56
N LEU A 177 8.87 8.18 1.15
CA LEU A 177 9.92 7.61 2.02
C LEU A 177 10.25 8.52 3.21
N LEU A 178 10.52 9.80 2.95
CA LEU A 178 10.89 10.76 4.01
C LEU A 178 9.81 10.89 5.10
N PRO A 179 8.53 11.18 4.79
CA PRO A 179 7.50 11.28 5.80
C PRO A 179 7.23 9.94 6.50
N THR A 180 7.37 8.78 5.83
CA THR A 180 7.22 7.48 6.46
C THR A 180 8.33 7.22 7.48
N VAL A 181 9.59 7.51 7.16
CA VAL A 181 10.70 7.41 8.10
C VAL A 181 10.51 8.34 9.31
N ALA A 182 10.01 9.55 9.08
CA ALA A 182 9.72 10.50 10.16
C ALA A 182 8.59 9.97 11.08
N ALA A 183 7.52 9.43 10.50
CA ALA A 183 6.40 8.82 11.24
C ALA A 183 6.87 7.64 12.11
N ILE A 184 7.69 6.74 11.56
CA ILE A 184 8.28 5.61 12.30
C ILE A 184 9.10 6.10 13.49
N LYS A 185 9.99 7.10 13.28
CA LYS A 185 10.78 7.70 14.36
C LYS A 185 9.92 8.37 15.42
N ALA A 186 8.74 8.88 15.06
CA ALA A 186 7.76 9.45 15.98
C ALA A 186 6.83 8.39 16.63
N GLY A 187 7.08 7.10 16.41
CA GLY A 187 6.31 6.00 17.02
C GLY A 187 4.90 5.85 16.45
N LYS A 188 4.66 6.26 15.20
CA LYS A 188 3.36 6.14 14.54
C LYS A 188 3.29 4.86 13.72
N ASP A 189 2.20 4.08 13.87
CA ASP A 189 1.93 2.94 13.01
C ASP A 189 1.71 3.38 11.56
N ILE A 190 2.03 2.51 10.61
CA ILE A 190 1.97 2.82 9.17
C ILE A 190 0.97 1.90 8.49
N ALA A 191 -0.02 2.45 7.80
CA ALA A 191 -0.81 1.76 6.78
C ALA A 191 -0.16 2.04 5.42
N LEU A 192 0.63 1.08 4.93
CA LEU A 192 1.48 1.25 3.76
C LEU A 192 0.71 0.99 2.47
N ALA A 193 0.41 2.04 1.71
CA ALA A 193 -0.09 1.95 0.34
C ALA A 193 0.96 2.40 -0.71
N ASN A 194 2.06 2.99 -0.27
CA ASN A 194 3.17 3.44 -1.10
C ASN A 194 4.28 2.39 -1.13
N LYS A 195 4.23 1.48 -2.09
CA LYS A 195 5.18 0.37 -2.22
C LYS A 195 6.62 0.84 -2.45
N GLU A 196 6.81 1.97 -3.11
CA GLU A 196 8.13 2.53 -3.39
C GLU A 196 8.93 2.85 -2.12
N THR A 197 8.27 3.08 -1.01
CA THR A 197 8.91 3.25 0.30
C THR A 197 9.75 2.04 0.71
N LEU A 198 9.25 0.82 0.53
CA LEU A 198 10.01 -0.39 0.84
C LEU A 198 10.99 -0.76 -0.26
N ILE A 199 10.64 -0.53 -1.53
CA ILE A 199 11.50 -0.82 -2.66
C ILE A 199 12.77 0.04 -2.60
N ALA A 200 12.62 1.35 -2.36
CA ALA A 200 13.73 2.29 -2.30
C ALA A 200 14.44 2.31 -0.94
N GLY A 201 13.73 2.01 0.14
CA GLY A 201 14.21 2.21 1.50
C GLY A 201 14.13 1.01 2.43
N GLY A 202 13.77 -0.18 1.94
CA GLY A 202 13.55 -1.38 2.76
C GLY A 202 14.67 -1.68 3.75
N PRO A 203 15.96 -1.68 3.34
CA PRO A 203 17.10 -1.90 4.24
C PRO A 203 17.21 -0.89 5.39
N VAL A 204 16.63 0.30 5.24
CA VAL A 204 16.60 1.35 6.28
C VAL A 204 15.29 1.31 7.06
N VAL A 205 14.16 1.15 6.36
CA VAL A 205 12.81 1.20 6.95
C VAL A 205 12.58 0.02 7.88
N VAL A 206 12.90 -1.21 7.45
CA VAL A 206 12.65 -2.43 8.24
C VAL A 206 13.38 -2.43 9.59
N PRO A 207 14.70 -2.09 9.68
CA PRO A 207 15.37 -1.94 10.97
C PRO A 207 14.77 -0.83 11.86
N LEU A 208 14.30 0.29 11.25
CA LEU A 208 13.68 1.38 12.00
C LEU A 208 12.34 0.97 12.61
N LEU A 209 11.50 0.21 11.91
CA LEU A 209 10.25 -0.32 12.44
C LEU A 209 10.50 -1.15 13.71
N ARG A 210 11.51 -2.03 13.68
CA ARG A 210 11.89 -2.85 14.83
C ARG A 210 12.42 -1.98 15.97
N LYS A 211 13.33 -1.04 15.67
CA LYS A 211 13.93 -0.15 16.66
C LYS A 211 12.90 0.68 17.41
N HIS A 212 11.88 1.17 16.72
CA HIS A 212 10.85 2.02 17.29
C HIS A 212 9.59 1.27 17.73
N ASN A 213 9.56 -0.08 17.57
CA ASN A 213 8.40 -0.93 17.84
C ASN A 213 7.11 -0.44 17.14
N VAL A 214 7.25 -0.03 15.88
CA VAL A 214 6.16 0.48 15.04
C VAL A 214 5.69 -0.63 14.11
N LYS A 215 4.39 -0.73 13.92
CA LYS A 215 3.76 -1.69 13.00
C LYS A 215 3.63 -1.07 11.61
N MET A 216 3.95 -1.86 10.60
CA MET A 216 3.68 -1.52 9.20
C MET A 216 2.65 -2.50 8.65
N LEU A 217 1.46 -1.99 8.39
CA LEU A 217 0.29 -2.75 7.98
C LEU A 217 0.08 -2.53 6.48
N PRO A 218 0.13 -3.58 5.65
CA PRO A 218 0.00 -3.42 4.20
C PRO A 218 -1.42 -3.00 3.82
N ALA A 219 -1.53 -1.96 3.02
CA ALA A 219 -2.76 -1.46 2.43
C ALA A 219 -2.83 -1.68 0.90
N ASP A 220 -1.76 -2.21 0.29
CA ASP A 220 -1.84 -2.77 -1.06
C ASP A 220 -2.62 -4.08 -1.03
N SER A 221 -3.50 -4.33 -2.01
CA SER A 221 -4.50 -5.42 -1.95
C SER A 221 -3.87 -6.80 -1.82
N GLU A 222 -2.81 -7.07 -2.57
CA GLU A 222 -2.10 -8.34 -2.56
C GLU A 222 -1.36 -8.59 -1.25
N HIS A 223 -0.66 -7.58 -0.75
CA HIS A 223 0.07 -7.70 0.52
C HIS A 223 -0.87 -7.73 1.72
N SER A 224 -1.97 -7.00 1.68
CA SER A 224 -3.04 -7.11 2.68
C SER A 224 -3.62 -8.53 2.70
N ALA A 225 -3.84 -9.13 1.53
CA ALA A 225 -4.32 -10.50 1.41
C ALA A 225 -3.34 -11.50 2.05
N ILE A 226 -2.04 -11.39 1.72
CA ILE A 226 -1.00 -12.24 2.33
C ILE A 226 -0.97 -12.05 3.84
N PHE A 227 -0.97 -10.80 4.31
CA PHE A 227 -1.00 -10.48 5.73
C PHE A 227 -2.23 -11.09 6.44
N GLN A 228 -3.41 -11.05 5.81
CA GLN A 228 -4.61 -11.67 6.33
C GLN A 228 -4.51 -13.20 6.39
N CYS A 229 -3.93 -13.84 5.36
CA CYS A 229 -3.73 -15.27 5.31
C CYS A 229 -2.72 -15.77 6.36
N LEU A 230 -1.73 -14.94 6.71
CA LEU A 230 -0.70 -15.27 7.70
C LEU A 230 -1.19 -15.12 9.15
N GLN A 231 -2.39 -14.57 9.40
CA GLN A 231 -2.92 -14.47 10.76
C GLN A 231 -3.13 -15.88 11.35
N GLY A 232 -2.44 -16.16 12.44
CA GLY A 232 -2.48 -17.48 13.08
C GLY A 232 -1.52 -18.54 12.51
N PHE A 233 -0.70 -18.20 11.51
CA PHE A 233 0.37 -19.10 11.05
C PHE A 233 1.46 -19.21 12.12
N PRO A 234 1.84 -20.44 12.49
CA PRO A 234 2.99 -20.63 13.39
C PRO A 234 4.31 -20.26 12.68
N PRO A 235 5.35 -19.87 13.43
CA PRO A 235 6.67 -19.60 12.85
C PRO A 235 7.19 -20.77 12.02
N GLY A 236 7.69 -20.47 10.82
CA GLY A 236 8.24 -21.47 9.89
C GLY A 236 7.19 -22.25 9.09
N ALA A 237 5.89 -21.99 9.26
CA ALA A 237 4.85 -22.67 8.50
C ALA A 237 4.67 -22.16 7.08
N LEU A 238 5.13 -20.96 6.77
CA LEU A 238 5.07 -20.39 5.41
C LEU A 238 6.09 -21.12 4.52
N ARG A 239 5.61 -21.70 3.42
CA ARG A 239 6.43 -22.28 2.36
C ARG A 239 6.68 -21.30 1.23
N ARG A 240 5.62 -20.69 0.69
CA ARG A 240 5.74 -19.65 -0.34
C ARG A 240 4.56 -18.67 -0.34
N VAL A 241 4.80 -17.52 -0.94
CA VAL A 241 3.81 -16.48 -1.22
C VAL A 241 3.35 -16.61 -2.67
N ILE A 242 2.06 -16.46 -2.93
CA ILE A 242 1.48 -16.49 -4.27
C ILE A 242 0.78 -15.15 -4.53
N LEU A 243 1.45 -14.26 -5.26
CA LEU A 243 0.91 -12.98 -5.69
C LEU A 243 -0.01 -13.18 -6.89
N THR A 244 -1.24 -12.70 -6.83
CA THR A 244 -2.12 -12.68 -8.00
C THR A 244 -1.95 -11.37 -8.78
N ALA A 245 -2.22 -11.40 -10.07
CA ALA A 245 -2.19 -10.24 -10.96
C ALA A 245 -3.38 -10.27 -11.92
N SER A 246 -3.99 -9.11 -12.19
CA SER A 246 -5.03 -9.01 -13.24
C SER A 246 -4.51 -9.32 -14.64
N GLY A 247 -3.18 -9.19 -14.84
CA GLY A 247 -2.50 -9.27 -16.14
C GLY A 247 -2.43 -7.94 -16.90
N GLY A 248 -3.03 -6.88 -16.35
CA GLY A 248 -2.95 -5.53 -16.90
C GLY A 248 -3.65 -5.33 -18.24
N ALA A 249 -3.46 -4.15 -18.84
CA ALA A 249 -4.10 -3.73 -20.08
C ALA A 249 -3.76 -4.62 -21.29
N PHE A 250 -2.58 -5.21 -21.31
CA PHE A 250 -2.10 -6.00 -22.44
C PHE A 250 -2.29 -7.51 -22.26
N ARG A 251 -2.95 -7.97 -21.20
CA ARG A 251 -3.17 -9.38 -20.89
C ARG A 251 -3.59 -10.20 -22.11
N ASP A 252 -4.56 -9.72 -22.84
CA ASP A 252 -5.18 -10.43 -23.98
C ASP A 252 -4.61 -10.02 -25.35
N TRP A 253 -3.57 -9.17 -25.37
CA TRP A 253 -2.90 -8.74 -26.59
C TRP A 253 -1.89 -9.81 -27.06
N PRO A 254 -1.81 -10.11 -28.36
CA PRO A 254 -0.70 -10.90 -28.90
C PRO A 254 0.64 -10.17 -28.71
N ILE A 255 1.72 -10.91 -28.45
CA ILE A 255 3.05 -10.32 -28.19
C ILE A 255 3.55 -9.48 -29.39
N GLU A 256 3.21 -9.90 -30.61
CA GLU A 256 3.61 -9.23 -31.85
C GLU A 256 3.01 -7.83 -31.98
N LYS A 257 1.85 -7.60 -31.34
CA LYS A 257 1.17 -6.29 -31.36
C LYS A 257 1.69 -5.32 -30.30
N LEU A 258 2.55 -5.75 -29.41
CA LEU A 258 3.06 -4.86 -28.37
C LEU A 258 3.97 -3.74 -28.93
N SER A 259 4.51 -3.90 -30.15
CA SER A 259 5.23 -2.83 -30.84
C SER A 259 4.35 -1.66 -31.27
N GLU A 260 3.03 -1.84 -31.34
CA GLU A 260 2.03 -0.86 -31.80
C GLU A 260 1.34 -0.12 -30.64
N VAL A 261 1.69 -0.46 -29.38
CA VAL A 261 1.07 0.09 -28.17
C VAL A 261 1.20 1.62 -28.09
N ARG A 262 0.10 2.28 -27.78
CA ARG A 262 0.02 3.73 -27.52
C ARG A 262 -0.18 3.97 -26.02
N VAL A 263 0.15 5.17 -25.57
CA VAL A 263 -0.08 5.61 -24.19
C VAL A 263 -1.53 5.38 -23.74
N ALA A 264 -2.50 5.70 -24.62
CA ALA A 264 -3.91 5.50 -24.32
C ALA A 264 -4.30 4.03 -24.09
N ASP A 265 -3.56 3.07 -24.66
CA ASP A 265 -3.81 1.64 -24.45
C ASP A 265 -3.23 1.18 -23.11
N ALA A 266 -2.05 1.67 -22.74
CA ALA A 266 -1.43 1.39 -21.45
C ALA A 266 -2.23 1.95 -20.25
N LEU A 267 -3.00 3.01 -20.47
CA LEU A 267 -3.83 3.65 -19.42
C LEU A 267 -5.21 3.01 -19.25
N LYS A 268 -5.54 1.96 -20.00
CA LYS A 268 -6.82 1.23 -19.87
C LYS A 268 -6.64 -0.02 -19.01
N HIS A 269 -6.95 0.08 -17.70
CA HIS A 269 -6.95 -1.11 -16.84
C HIS A 269 -8.30 -1.85 -16.91
N PRO A 270 -8.32 -3.21 -17.02
CA PRO A 270 -9.57 -3.96 -17.19
C PRO A 270 -10.48 -3.95 -15.95
N ASN A 271 -9.93 -3.90 -14.74
CA ASN A 271 -10.67 -4.13 -13.49
C ASN A 271 -10.64 -2.94 -12.52
N TRP A 272 -9.63 -2.06 -12.60
CA TRP A 272 -9.38 -1.03 -11.59
C TRP A 272 -9.33 0.37 -12.20
N ALA A 273 -9.92 1.34 -11.50
CA ALA A 273 -9.70 2.76 -11.77
C ALA A 273 -8.56 3.28 -10.89
N MET A 274 -7.40 3.52 -11.48
CA MET A 274 -6.16 3.84 -10.75
C MET A 274 -5.48 5.08 -11.32
N GLY A 275 -4.49 5.59 -10.59
CA GLY A 275 -3.60 6.65 -11.08
C GLY A 275 -2.79 6.21 -12.29
N ALA A 276 -2.35 7.17 -13.11
CA ALA A 276 -1.65 6.90 -14.38
C ALA A 276 -0.39 6.04 -14.21
N LYS A 277 0.46 6.34 -13.21
CA LYS A 277 1.70 5.61 -12.95
C LYS A 277 1.44 4.12 -12.70
N ILE A 278 0.59 3.77 -11.73
CA ILE A 278 0.31 2.38 -11.38
C ILE A 278 -0.45 1.64 -12.50
N THR A 279 -1.23 2.34 -13.33
CA THR A 279 -1.91 1.75 -14.49
C THR A 279 -0.90 1.32 -15.55
N VAL A 280 0.13 2.13 -15.83
CA VAL A 280 1.25 1.76 -16.73
C VAL A 280 2.08 0.63 -16.12
N ASP A 281 2.38 0.67 -14.83
CA ASP A 281 3.09 -0.42 -14.14
C ASP A 281 2.31 -1.74 -14.22
N SER A 282 0.97 -1.68 -14.11
CA SER A 282 0.11 -2.86 -14.30
C SER A 282 0.15 -3.37 -15.75
N ALA A 283 0.10 -2.47 -16.73
CA ALA A 283 0.14 -2.83 -18.15
C ALA A 283 1.43 -3.56 -18.54
N THR A 284 2.56 -3.21 -17.92
CA THR A 284 3.88 -3.84 -18.10
C THR A 284 4.15 -5.00 -17.15
N MET A 285 3.27 -5.28 -16.20
CA MET A 285 3.48 -6.16 -15.05
C MET A 285 4.64 -5.71 -14.14
N MET A 286 5.18 -4.50 -14.31
CA MET A 286 6.17 -3.94 -13.38
C MET A 286 5.57 -3.75 -11.99
N ASN A 287 4.28 -3.40 -11.90
CA ASN A 287 3.59 -3.35 -10.61
C ASN A 287 3.78 -4.65 -9.82
N LYS A 288 3.62 -5.79 -10.49
CA LYS A 288 3.81 -7.11 -9.87
C LYS A 288 5.27 -7.39 -9.52
N GLY A 289 6.21 -6.93 -10.35
CA GLY A 289 7.64 -6.99 -10.02
C GLY A 289 7.99 -6.15 -8.78
N LEU A 290 7.43 -4.95 -8.64
CA LEU A 290 7.58 -4.12 -7.45
C LEU A 290 6.99 -4.79 -6.21
N GLU A 291 5.86 -5.45 -6.35
CA GLU A 291 5.19 -6.19 -5.28
C GLU A 291 5.97 -7.41 -4.81
N VAL A 292 6.71 -8.10 -5.69
CA VAL A 292 7.65 -9.16 -5.29
C VAL A 292 8.70 -8.60 -4.32
N ILE A 293 9.28 -7.44 -4.63
CA ILE A 293 10.29 -6.81 -3.77
C ILE A 293 9.66 -6.37 -2.44
N GLU A 294 8.46 -5.80 -2.48
CA GLU A 294 7.72 -5.38 -1.28
C GLU A 294 7.37 -6.59 -0.39
N ALA A 295 6.91 -7.71 -0.98
CA ALA A 295 6.59 -8.95 -0.25
C ALA A 295 7.82 -9.51 0.49
N HIS A 296 9.00 -9.46 -0.14
CA HIS A 296 10.26 -9.83 0.50
C HIS A 296 10.49 -9.01 1.80
N TYR A 297 10.37 -7.68 1.75
CA TYR A 297 10.59 -6.82 2.91
C TYR A 297 9.50 -6.95 3.98
N LEU A 298 8.24 -7.11 3.58
CA LEU A 298 7.11 -7.24 4.51
C LEU A 298 7.08 -8.57 5.24
N PHE A 299 7.29 -9.67 4.52
CA PHE A 299 7.05 -11.02 5.04
C PHE A 299 8.32 -11.84 5.24
N GLY A 300 9.47 -11.33 4.80
CA GLY A 300 10.76 -12.05 4.92
C GLY A 300 10.87 -13.28 4.02
N ALA A 301 9.99 -13.44 3.04
CA ALA A 301 10.05 -14.53 2.07
C ALA A 301 11.27 -14.35 1.15
N ALA A 302 11.99 -15.43 0.84
CA ALA A 302 13.03 -15.38 -0.19
C ALA A 302 12.39 -15.12 -1.55
N TYR A 303 13.13 -14.51 -2.47
CA TYR A 303 12.59 -14.23 -3.83
C TYR A 303 12.14 -15.49 -4.55
N ASP A 304 12.86 -16.61 -4.36
CA ASP A 304 12.53 -17.92 -4.94
C ASP A 304 11.24 -18.54 -4.33
N ASP A 305 10.81 -18.03 -3.16
CA ASP A 305 9.58 -18.45 -2.48
C ASP A 305 8.42 -17.49 -2.73
N ILE A 306 8.52 -16.60 -3.71
CA ILE A 306 7.46 -15.67 -4.12
C ILE A 306 7.09 -15.95 -5.57
N ASP A 307 5.89 -16.45 -5.79
CA ASP A 307 5.35 -16.74 -7.11
C ASP A 307 4.35 -15.70 -7.59
N ILE A 308 4.18 -15.59 -8.91
CA ILE A 308 3.16 -14.75 -9.55
C ILE A 308 2.20 -15.63 -10.34
N VAL A 309 0.89 -15.38 -10.17
CA VAL A 309 -0.18 -16.04 -10.91
C VAL A 309 -1.10 -14.99 -11.52
N VAL A 310 -1.41 -15.10 -12.81
CA VAL A 310 -2.38 -14.22 -13.47
C VAL A 310 -3.79 -14.73 -13.18
N HIS A 311 -4.59 -13.89 -12.53
CA HIS A 311 -5.98 -14.11 -12.18
C HIS A 311 -6.84 -12.97 -12.72
N PRO A 312 -7.42 -13.10 -13.92
CA PRO A 312 -8.10 -12.01 -14.64
C PRO A 312 -9.26 -11.36 -13.88
N GLN A 313 -9.97 -12.13 -13.06
CA GLN A 313 -11.15 -11.64 -12.34
C GLN A 313 -10.79 -10.77 -11.13
N SER A 314 -9.56 -10.85 -10.63
CA SER A 314 -9.07 -10.11 -9.45
C SER A 314 -9.94 -10.31 -8.19
N ILE A 315 -10.57 -11.48 -8.03
CA ILE A 315 -11.36 -11.86 -6.86
C ILE A 315 -10.48 -12.46 -5.78
N VAL A 316 -9.53 -13.34 -6.15
CA VAL A 316 -8.46 -13.80 -5.27
C VAL A 316 -7.37 -12.73 -5.29
N HIS A 317 -7.17 -12.07 -4.16
CA HIS A 317 -6.19 -10.97 -4.09
C HIS A 317 -4.76 -11.44 -3.86
N SER A 318 -4.53 -12.55 -3.19
CA SER A 318 -3.29 -13.33 -3.11
C SER A 318 -3.51 -14.53 -2.20
N ALA A 319 -2.51 -15.41 -2.12
CA ALA A 319 -2.54 -16.60 -1.30
C ALA A 319 -1.16 -16.86 -0.68
N VAL A 320 -1.14 -17.74 0.31
CA VAL A 320 0.06 -18.33 0.90
C VAL A 320 -0.03 -19.84 0.87
N GLU A 321 1.09 -20.51 0.63
CA GLU A 321 1.20 -21.96 0.74
C GLU A 321 1.95 -22.32 2.02
N ALA A 322 1.37 -23.19 2.82
CA ALA A 322 1.99 -23.71 4.03
C ALA A 322 2.94 -24.88 3.73
N GLN A 323 3.76 -25.27 4.72
CA GLN A 323 4.71 -26.37 4.58
C GLN A 323 4.03 -27.73 4.28
N ASP A 324 2.78 -27.90 4.70
CA ASP A 324 1.95 -29.07 4.40
C ASP A 324 1.26 -29.02 3.03
N THR A 325 1.63 -28.04 2.19
CA THR A 325 1.06 -27.78 0.86
C THR A 325 -0.36 -27.20 0.83
N SER A 326 -0.96 -26.93 1.98
CA SER A 326 -2.24 -26.22 2.03
C SER A 326 -2.10 -24.80 1.50
N VAL A 327 -3.05 -24.35 0.68
CA VAL A 327 -3.09 -22.98 0.16
C VAL A 327 -4.23 -22.21 0.83
N ILE A 328 -3.91 -21.08 1.44
CA ILE A 328 -4.87 -20.18 2.06
C ILE A 328 -4.91 -18.89 1.26
N ALA A 329 -6.10 -18.47 0.84
CA ALA A 329 -6.29 -17.29 0.00
C ALA A 329 -7.29 -16.32 0.61
N GLN A 330 -7.07 -15.03 0.40
CA GLN A 330 -8.05 -14.00 0.70
C GLN A 330 -8.79 -13.61 -0.57
N LEU A 331 -10.12 -13.57 -0.48
CA LEU A 331 -11.03 -13.25 -1.56
C LEU A 331 -11.86 -12.01 -1.20
N GLY A 332 -12.15 -11.19 -2.21
CA GLY A 332 -12.99 -9.99 -2.08
C GLY A 332 -13.29 -9.36 -3.43
N TRP A 333 -14.27 -8.47 -3.48
CA TRP A 333 -14.43 -7.61 -4.65
C TRP A 333 -13.18 -6.72 -4.81
N PRO A 334 -12.82 -6.31 -6.05
CA PRO A 334 -11.71 -5.39 -6.30
C PRO A 334 -12.06 -3.98 -5.81
N ASP A 335 -11.82 -3.75 -4.52
CA ASP A 335 -12.14 -2.51 -3.80
C ASP A 335 -11.03 -2.21 -2.77
N MET A 336 -10.30 -1.12 -2.99
CA MET A 336 -9.20 -0.72 -2.11
C MET A 336 -9.63 -0.34 -0.70
N ARG A 337 -10.92 -0.08 -0.48
CA ARG A 337 -11.44 0.17 0.88
C ARG A 337 -11.28 -1.05 1.79
N LEU A 338 -11.34 -2.27 1.25
CA LEU A 338 -11.15 -3.50 2.05
C LEU A 338 -9.74 -3.59 2.67
N PRO A 339 -8.64 -3.53 1.91
CA PRO A 339 -7.31 -3.57 2.49
C PRO A 339 -6.99 -2.33 3.34
N LEU A 340 -7.47 -1.16 2.95
CA LEU A 340 -7.31 0.07 3.75
C LEU A 340 -8.01 -0.04 5.10
N LEU A 341 -9.27 -0.49 5.12
CA LEU A 341 -10.01 -0.73 6.36
C LEU A 341 -9.26 -1.69 7.26
N TYR A 342 -8.82 -2.82 6.71
CA TYR A 342 -8.09 -3.81 7.51
C TYR A 342 -6.80 -3.26 8.08
N ALA A 343 -6.04 -2.48 7.30
CA ALA A 343 -4.81 -1.85 7.78
C ALA A 343 -5.06 -0.84 8.92
N VAL A 344 -6.11 -0.02 8.82
CA VAL A 344 -6.38 0.99 9.87
C VAL A 344 -7.13 0.43 11.08
N SER A 345 -7.84 -0.70 10.94
CA SER A 345 -8.60 -1.31 12.04
C SER A 345 -7.86 -2.45 12.75
N TRP A 346 -6.82 -3.01 12.13
CA TRP A 346 -6.13 -4.19 12.67
C TRP A 346 -5.79 -4.03 14.17
N PRO A 347 -5.99 -5.08 15.00
CA PRO A 347 -6.36 -6.46 14.65
C PRO A 347 -7.87 -6.72 14.49
N ALA A 348 -8.71 -5.70 14.65
CA ALA A 348 -10.15 -5.85 14.55
C ALA A 348 -10.64 -5.94 13.09
N ARG A 349 -11.87 -6.51 12.93
CA ARG A 349 -12.62 -6.47 11.69
C ARG A 349 -13.90 -5.69 11.88
N VAL A 350 -13.95 -4.51 11.25
CA VAL A 350 -15.07 -3.57 11.38
C VAL A 350 -16.20 -3.96 10.41
N PRO A 351 -17.45 -4.09 10.88
CA PRO A 351 -18.58 -4.33 10.00
C PRO A 351 -18.84 -3.11 9.11
N MET A 352 -18.95 -3.33 7.80
CA MET A 352 -19.23 -2.30 6.81
C MET A 352 -20.46 -2.66 5.97
N PRO A 353 -21.22 -1.68 5.45
CA PRO A 353 -22.40 -1.92 4.63
C PRO A 353 -22.06 -2.25 3.17
N TRP A 354 -20.86 -2.77 2.92
CA TRP A 354 -20.41 -3.06 1.56
C TRP A 354 -20.97 -4.39 1.07
N LYS A 355 -21.06 -4.52 -0.26
CA LYS A 355 -21.61 -5.72 -0.90
C LYS A 355 -20.77 -6.96 -0.56
N PRO A 356 -21.33 -7.99 0.08
CA PRO A 356 -20.61 -9.24 0.35
C PRO A 356 -20.27 -9.97 -0.95
N LEU A 357 -19.21 -10.79 -0.91
CA LEU A 357 -18.82 -11.63 -2.03
C LEU A 357 -19.75 -12.83 -2.10
N ASP A 358 -20.33 -13.08 -3.29
CA ASP A 358 -21.15 -14.25 -3.58
C ASP A 358 -20.38 -15.19 -4.50
N LEU A 359 -19.88 -16.29 -3.93
CA LEU A 359 -19.09 -17.26 -4.69
C LEU A 359 -19.93 -18.01 -5.73
N ALA A 360 -21.22 -18.24 -5.49
CA ALA A 360 -22.09 -18.89 -6.43
C ALA A 360 -22.35 -18.00 -7.66
N ALA A 361 -22.53 -16.70 -7.44
CA ALA A 361 -22.69 -15.73 -8.53
C ALA A 361 -21.40 -15.52 -9.36
N ILE A 362 -20.23 -15.67 -8.75
CA ILE A 362 -18.94 -15.59 -9.46
C ILE A 362 -18.76 -16.80 -10.38
N GLY A 363 -19.14 -17.97 -9.95
CA GLY A 363 -19.08 -19.24 -10.69
C GLY A 363 -17.64 -19.74 -10.86
N THR A 364 -16.86 -19.20 -11.80
CA THR A 364 -15.52 -19.72 -12.17
C THR A 364 -14.43 -18.72 -11.89
N LEU A 365 -13.36 -19.17 -11.22
CA LEU A 365 -12.10 -18.46 -11.06
C LEU A 365 -11.03 -19.10 -11.96
N THR A 366 -10.27 -18.29 -12.66
CA THR A 366 -9.25 -18.77 -13.62
C THR A 366 -7.87 -18.27 -13.25
N PHE A 367 -6.88 -19.13 -13.44
CA PHE A 367 -5.48 -18.86 -13.13
C PHE A 367 -4.59 -19.27 -14.29
N LYS A 368 -3.55 -18.47 -14.57
CA LYS A 368 -2.56 -18.74 -15.62
C LYS A 368 -1.17 -18.37 -15.12
N ALA A 369 -0.14 -19.05 -15.59
CA ALA A 369 1.22 -18.61 -15.40
C ALA A 369 1.48 -17.28 -16.13
N PRO A 370 2.31 -16.38 -15.59
CA PRO A 370 2.72 -15.18 -16.32
C PRO A 370 3.61 -15.53 -17.51
N ASP A 371 3.47 -14.79 -18.60
CA ASP A 371 4.32 -14.91 -19.79
C ASP A 371 5.53 -13.98 -19.62
N HIS A 372 6.69 -14.54 -19.26
CA HIS A 372 7.90 -13.77 -19.02
C HIS A 372 8.52 -13.18 -20.30
N ALA A 373 8.25 -13.76 -21.47
CA ALA A 373 8.68 -13.17 -22.74
C ALA A 373 7.89 -11.91 -23.06
N LYS A 374 6.60 -11.93 -22.75
CA LYS A 374 5.69 -10.79 -22.88
C LYS A 374 5.93 -9.70 -21.83
N TYR A 375 6.29 -10.09 -20.62
CA TYR A 375 6.44 -9.22 -19.45
C TYR A 375 7.85 -9.30 -18.85
N PRO A 376 8.87 -8.78 -19.54
CA PRO A 376 10.28 -8.84 -19.08
C PRO A 376 10.54 -8.08 -17.78
N CYS A 377 9.62 -7.21 -17.35
CA CYS A 377 9.71 -6.52 -16.05
C CYS A 377 9.64 -7.47 -14.86
N ILE A 378 8.99 -8.63 -14.99
CA ILE A 378 8.91 -9.62 -13.91
C ILE A 378 10.30 -10.20 -13.61
N PRO A 379 10.98 -10.90 -14.55
CA PRO A 379 12.33 -11.44 -14.28
C PRO A 379 13.35 -10.36 -13.92
N LEU A 380 13.19 -9.13 -14.43
CA LEU A 380 14.04 -8.00 -14.06
C LEU A 380 13.91 -7.66 -12.56
N ALA A 381 12.70 -7.68 -12.01
CA ALA A 381 12.46 -7.40 -10.58
C ALA A 381 13.08 -8.47 -9.67
N TYR A 382 12.96 -9.76 -10.04
CA TYR A 382 13.63 -10.85 -9.32
C TYR A 382 15.15 -10.70 -9.37
N ALA A 383 15.70 -10.40 -10.54
CA ALA A 383 17.15 -10.20 -10.71
C ALA A 383 17.64 -9.02 -9.85
N ALA A 384 16.91 -7.90 -9.84
CA ALA A 384 17.25 -6.73 -9.03
C ALA A 384 17.21 -7.05 -7.52
N GLY A 385 16.18 -7.77 -7.05
CA GLY A 385 16.06 -8.18 -5.66
C GLY A 385 17.19 -9.09 -5.21
N ASN A 386 17.50 -10.12 -6.00
CA ASN A 386 18.60 -11.05 -5.71
C ASN A 386 19.97 -10.36 -5.74
N TYR A 387 20.19 -9.37 -6.62
CA TYR A 387 21.44 -8.59 -6.65
C TYR A 387 21.65 -7.78 -5.37
N ILE A 388 20.61 -7.14 -4.84
CA ILE A 388 20.67 -6.36 -3.60
C ILE A 388 21.04 -7.25 -2.41
N LEU A 389 20.62 -8.53 -2.40
CA LEU A 389 20.96 -9.47 -1.32
C LEU A 389 22.40 -10.01 -1.42
N SER A 390 23.01 -9.97 -2.60
CA SER A 390 24.37 -10.51 -2.84
C SER A 390 25.48 -9.46 -2.70
N SER A 391 25.14 -8.20 -2.62
CA SER A 391 26.04 -7.03 -2.46
C SER A 391 26.07 -6.50 -1.01
#